data_95c5895c2f1c49eb9895506419b21ea0
#
_entry.id   95c5895c2f1c49eb9895506419b21ea0
#
_cell.length_a   1.000
_cell.length_b   1.000
_cell.length_c   1.000
_cell.angle_alpha   90.00
_cell.angle_beta   90.00
_cell.angle_gamma   90.00
#
_symmetry.space_group_name_H-M   'P 1'
#
loop_
_entity.id
_entity.type
_entity.pdbx_description
1 polymer ?
#
loop_
_entity_poly.entity_id
_entity_poly.type
_entity_poly.pdbx_seq_one_letter_code
_entity_poly.pdbx_strand_id
1 'polypeptide(L)'
;MEHIDIKFIAKKSGCSIATVSRVINRSKPVSEELQKRVIDTIRKYNYNPSIYAQNLAGKKSKLLGFIMTNYINQYQLLLFRYLNEFACKMGYGCIIRYCNSEFEEKLEVLRELEIRGIEVCFSLFLLSPKEEAYIKEHFRIKVCHMQSPEMRLNIIEKNESSVYEAVCYLAQLGHKRIGGIFCIDEIEDSFLLARKRGFLKAVSQINLDQDESLIGQLHGECEKDSVISVIEKIFVPQNLPTALFCYSDEVAIEVMSWIMKQGYRIPEDISVLSFDGIPFAGRVTPSLSTISQPIEYQAKCIIKGMLYLQD
;
A
#
# COMPACT_ATOMS: atom_id res chain seq x y z
N MET A 1 -2.16 3.46 43.87
CA MET A 1 -1.27 4.40 43.17
C MET A 1 -2.05 5.65 42.78
N GLU A 2 -1.54 6.84 43.08
CA GLU A 2 -2.19 8.08 42.73
C GLU A 2 -2.22 8.21 41.18
N HIS A 3 -3.39 8.43 40.58
CA HIS A 3 -3.55 8.53 39.13
C HIS A 3 -2.89 9.80 38.64
N ILE A 4 -1.80 9.67 37.85
CA ILE A 4 -1.04 10.80 37.32
C ILE A 4 -1.77 11.37 36.11
N ASP A 5 -2.59 12.38 36.32
CA ASP A 5 -3.32 13.11 35.29
C ASP A 5 -2.85 14.57 35.19
N ILE A 6 -3.46 15.38 34.32
CA ILE A 6 -3.13 16.78 34.15
C ILE A 6 -3.39 17.60 35.42
N LYS A 7 -4.38 17.20 36.25
CA LYS A 7 -4.70 17.85 37.53
C LYS A 7 -3.58 17.60 38.53
N PHE A 8 -3.05 16.38 38.57
CA PHE A 8 -1.91 16.03 39.39
C PHE A 8 -0.68 16.87 39.03
N ILE A 9 -0.35 16.99 37.74
CA ILE A 9 0.78 17.81 37.26
C ILE A 9 0.58 19.28 37.62
N ALA A 10 -0.62 19.81 37.44
CA ALA A 10 -0.95 21.19 37.80
C ALA A 10 -0.72 21.46 39.30
N LYS A 11 -1.20 20.54 40.16
CA LYS A 11 -0.99 20.57 41.61
C LYS A 11 0.50 20.53 41.99
N LYS A 12 1.28 19.62 41.39
CA LYS A 12 2.70 19.43 41.70
C LYS A 12 3.60 20.55 41.14
N SER A 13 3.22 21.19 40.05
CA SER A 13 3.92 22.34 39.48
C SER A 13 3.45 23.68 40.02
N GLY A 14 2.44 23.69 40.89
CA GLY A 14 1.91 24.94 41.51
C GLY A 14 1.31 25.91 40.50
N CYS A 15 0.57 25.40 39.51
CA CYS A 15 -0.08 26.23 38.52
C CYS A 15 -1.44 25.67 38.09
N SER A 16 -2.19 26.41 37.27
CA SER A 16 -3.50 25.94 36.78
C SER A 16 -3.36 24.85 35.71
N ILE A 17 -4.41 24.01 35.55
CA ILE A 17 -4.52 23.05 34.46
C ILE A 17 -4.36 23.75 33.11
N ALA A 18 -4.94 24.93 32.94
CA ALA A 18 -4.81 25.74 31.74
C ALA A 18 -3.35 26.13 31.44
N THR A 19 -2.56 26.40 32.48
CA THR A 19 -1.12 26.70 32.34
C THR A 19 -0.34 25.47 31.94
N VAL A 20 -0.58 24.30 32.55
CA VAL A 20 0.06 23.04 32.15
C VAL A 20 -0.27 22.72 30.69
N SER A 21 -1.54 22.86 30.28
CA SER A 21 -1.98 22.70 28.90
C SER A 21 -1.28 23.65 27.93
N ARG A 22 -1.09 24.94 28.31
CA ARG A 22 -0.35 25.92 27.48
C ARG A 22 1.11 25.55 27.30
N VAL A 23 1.78 25.09 28.37
CA VAL A 23 3.19 24.63 28.30
C VAL A 23 3.34 23.39 27.41
N ILE A 24 2.49 22.37 27.62
CA ILE A 24 2.51 21.15 26.82
C ILE A 24 2.28 21.46 25.33
N ASN A 25 1.34 22.34 25.06
CA ASN A 25 0.85 22.62 23.71
C ASN A 25 1.54 23.81 23.03
N ARG A 26 2.40 24.53 23.74
CA ARG A 26 3.06 25.76 23.26
C ARG A 26 2.05 26.79 22.65
N SER A 27 0.83 26.79 23.15
CA SER A 27 -0.29 27.54 22.53
C SER A 27 -0.34 29.04 22.88
N LYS A 28 0.27 29.45 23.97
CA LYS A 28 0.42 30.84 24.39
C LYS A 28 1.71 31.02 25.20
N PRO A 29 2.33 32.20 25.21
CA PRO A 29 3.51 32.50 26.02
C PRO A 29 3.26 32.22 27.51
N VAL A 30 4.22 31.55 28.14
CA VAL A 30 4.29 31.29 29.59
C VAL A 30 5.70 31.72 30.01
N SER A 31 5.87 32.27 31.23
CA SER A 31 7.19 32.64 31.70
C SER A 31 8.16 31.46 31.72
N GLU A 32 9.42 31.71 31.40
CA GLU A 32 10.45 30.64 31.27
C GLU A 32 10.57 29.82 32.56
N GLU A 33 10.51 30.46 33.71
CA GLU A 33 10.57 29.83 35.02
C GLU A 33 9.40 28.84 35.21
N LEU A 34 8.18 29.24 34.87
CA LEU A 34 7.00 28.44 35.02
C LEU A 34 6.98 27.27 33.99
N GLN A 35 7.44 27.56 32.77
CA GLN A 35 7.59 26.56 31.74
C GLN A 35 8.59 25.47 32.17
N LYS A 36 9.76 25.86 32.67
CA LYS A 36 10.77 24.93 33.17
C LYS A 36 10.20 24.04 34.29
N ARG A 37 9.56 24.66 35.29
CA ARG A 37 8.96 23.97 36.42
C ARG A 37 7.90 22.90 35.99
N VAL A 38 7.05 23.26 35.03
CA VAL A 38 6.07 22.31 34.49
C VAL A 38 6.74 21.17 33.75
N ILE A 39 7.74 21.46 32.88
CA ILE A 39 8.48 20.44 32.13
C ILE A 39 9.22 19.49 33.07
N ASP A 40 9.88 20.01 34.11
CA ASP A 40 10.60 19.20 35.09
C ASP A 40 9.63 18.31 35.89
N THR A 41 8.43 18.82 36.21
CA THR A 41 7.39 18.03 36.87
C THR A 41 6.87 16.92 35.95
N ILE A 42 6.62 17.19 34.68
CA ILE A 42 6.22 16.20 33.69
C ILE A 42 7.26 15.08 33.59
N ARG A 43 8.55 15.44 33.48
CA ARG A 43 9.65 14.48 33.42
C ARG A 43 9.77 13.64 34.69
N LYS A 44 9.70 14.30 35.87
CA LYS A 44 9.81 13.63 37.18
C LYS A 44 8.77 12.55 37.39
N TYR A 45 7.54 12.80 36.93
CA TYR A 45 6.42 11.86 37.12
C TYR A 45 6.10 11.06 35.88
N ASN A 46 6.93 11.14 34.84
CA ASN A 46 6.74 10.46 33.54
C ASN A 46 5.31 10.62 33.00
N TYR A 47 4.77 11.85 33.16
CA TYR A 47 3.41 12.15 32.70
C TYR A 47 3.37 12.25 31.18
N ASN A 48 2.52 11.42 30.59
CA ASN A 48 2.24 11.48 29.16
C ASN A 48 0.81 11.97 28.92
N PRO A 49 0.61 13.12 28.25
CA PRO A 49 -0.74 13.63 28.01
C PRO A 49 -1.58 12.60 27.26
N SER A 50 -2.75 12.25 27.78
CA SER A 50 -3.66 11.34 27.10
C SER A 50 -4.10 11.91 25.75
N ILE A 51 -3.91 11.13 24.68
CA ILE A 51 -4.39 11.46 23.33
C ILE A 51 -5.91 11.72 23.36
N TYR A 52 -6.65 10.96 24.14
CA TYR A 52 -8.10 11.15 24.33
C TYR A 52 -8.45 12.53 24.95
N ALA A 53 -7.66 12.98 25.91
CA ALA A 53 -7.86 14.32 26.52
C ALA A 53 -7.50 15.45 25.54
N GLN A 54 -6.56 15.23 24.63
CA GLN A 54 -6.22 16.17 23.56
C GLN A 54 -7.32 16.23 22.49
N ASN A 55 -7.88 15.11 22.10
CA ASN A 55 -8.98 15.01 21.14
C ASN A 55 -10.26 15.67 21.69
N LEU A 56 -10.59 15.46 22.98
CA LEU A 56 -11.70 16.13 23.66
C LEU A 56 -11.51 17.67 23.73
N ALA A 57 -10.28 18.15 23.67
CA ALA A 57 -9.96 19.57 23.63
C ALA A 57 -9.99 20.18 22.21
N GLY A 58 -10.53 19.45 21.21
CA GLY A 58 -10.69 19.92 19.83
C GLY A 58 -9.39 19.96 19.02
N LYS A 59 -8.35 19.23 19.44
CA LYS A 59 -7.12 19.15 18.65
C LYS A 59 -7.20 18.01 17.64
N LYS A 60 -6.88 18.34 16.39
CA LYS A 60 -6.68 17.32 15.36
C LYS A 60 -5.61 16.30 15.83
N SER A 61 -5.90 15.03 15.73
CA SER A 61 -4.89 14.01 15.99
C SER A 61 -3.81 14.12 14.89
N LYS A 62 -2.54 14.12 15.28
CA LYS A 62 -1.46 14.01 14.31
C LYS A 62 -1.21 12.54 13.94
N LEU A 63 -2.29 11.84 13.61
CA LEU A 63 -2.28 10.43 13.22
C LEU A 63 -2.93 10.27 11.85
N LEU A 64 -2.29 9.47 11.00
CA LEU A 64 -2.83 9.01 9.73
C LEU A 64 -3.16 7.52 9.84
N GLY A 65 -4.31 7.11 9.30
CA GLY A 65 -4.73 5.72 9.24
C GLY A 65 -4.28 5.04 7.96
N PHE A 66 -3.95 3.76 8.06
CA PHE A 66 -3.62 2.91 6.91
C PHE A 66 -4.34 1.58 7.06
N ILE A 67 -5.13 1.22 6.06
CA ILE A 67 -5.77 -0.09 5.94
C ILE A 67 -5.00 -0.89 4.90
N MET A 68 -4.43 -1.99 5.36
CA MET A 68 -3.62 -2.90 4.54
C MET A 68 -4.37 -4.23 4.36
N THR A 69 -4.03 -4.95 3.30
CA THR A 69 -4.52 -6.33 3.12
C THR A 69 -3.82 -7.27 4.09
N ASN A 70 -4.47 -8.37 4.46
CA ASN A 70 -3.83 -9.44 5.24
C ASN A 70 -2.71 -10.14 4.43
N TYR A 71 -2.82 -10.14 3.10
CA TYR A 71 -1.74 -10.57 2.21
C TYR A 71 -0.75 -9.42 2.01
N ILE A 72 0.41 -9.54 2.66
CA ILE A 72 1.47 -8.53 2.60
C ILE A 72 2.56 -9.01 1.66
N ASN A 73 2.76 -8.28 0.56
CA ASN A 73 3.87 -8.47 -0.35
C ASN A 73 5.00 -7.45 -0.13
N GLN A 74 6.19 -7.69 -0.72
CA GLN A 74 7.33 -6.79 -0.54
C GLN A 74 7.10 -5.38 -1.09
N TYR A 75 6.30 -5.22 -2.16
CA TYR A 75 5.93 -3.90 -2.67
C TYR A 75 5.16 -3.11 -1.60
N GLN A 76 4.17 -3.73 -0.95
CA GLN A 76 3.38 -3.11 0.11
C GLN A 76 4.24 -2.75 1.33
N LEU A 77 5.17 -3.63 1.74
CA LEU A 77 6.11 -3.34 2.83
C LEU A 77 6.99 -2.13 2.52
N LEU A 78 7.50 -2.03 1.30
CA LEU A 78 8.31 -0.89 0.86
C LEU A 78 7.49 0.39 0.78
N LEU A 79 6.30 0.32 0.20
CA LEU A 79 5.37 1.44 0.13
C LEU A 79 5.09 1.97 1.54
N PHE A 80 4.74 1.07 2.48
CA PHE A 80 4.46 1.47 3.85
C PHE A 80 5.67 2.07 4.57
N ARG A 81 6.87 1.54 4.35
CA ARG A 81 8.10 2.12 4.89
C ARG A 81 8.25 3.59 4.47
N TYR A 82 8.06 3.90 3.18
CA TYR A 82 8.13 5.27 2.68
C TYR A 82 6.96 6.14 3.18
N LEU A 83 5.74 5.58 3.26
CA LEU A 83 4.59 6.29 3.82
C LEU A 83 4.87 6.74 5.26
N ASN A 84 5.35 5.82 6.10
CA ASN A 84 5.71 6.13 7.49
C ASN A 84 6.86 7.16 7.56
N GLU A 85 7.88 7.04 6.73
CA GLU A 85 9.00 7.98 6.70
C GLU A 85 8.53 9.40 6.35
N PHE A 86 7.70 9.55 5.32
CA PHE A 86 7.16 10.86 4.92
C PHE A 86 6.17 11.43 5.94
N ALA A 87 5.29 10.60 6.50
CA ALA A 87 4.38 11.02 7.58
C ALA A 87 5.16 11.55 8.79
N CYS A 88 6.18 10.82 9.25
CA CYS A 88 7.04 11.23 10.36
C CYS A 88 7.77 12.55 10.08
N LYS A 89 8.32 12.75 8.86
CA LYS A 89 8.93 14.03 8.45
C LYS A 89 7.96 15.21 8.52
N MET A 90 6.66 14.96 8.30
CA MET A 90 5.60 15.97 8.40
C MET A 90 5.03 16.10 9.83
N GLY A 91 5.56 15.33 10.80
CA GLY A 91 5.15 15.36 12.21
C GLY A 91 3.88 14.55 12.51
N TYR A 92 3.54 13.58 11.66
CA TYR A 92 2.42 12.66 11.84
C TYR A 92 2.90 11.27 12.26
N GLY A 93 2.13 10.61 13.12
CA GLY A 93 2.26 9.17 13.40
C GLY A 93 1.37 8.36 12.46
N CYS A 94 1.67 7.07 12.30
CA CYS A 94 0.89 6.16 11.48
C CYS A 94 0.25 5.07 12.34
N ILE A 95 -1.03 4.77 12.09
CA ILE A 95 -1.72 3.60 12.62
C ILE A 95 -2.08 2.69 11.46
N ILE A 96 -1.58 1.46 11.50
CA ILE A 96 -1.88 0.45 10.51
C ILE A 96 -2.89 -0.53 11.06
N ARG A 97 -3.86 -0.88 10.23
CA ARG A 97 -4.78 -1.98 10.47
C ARG A 97 -4.77 -2.90 9.26
N TYR A 98 -4.83 -4.18 9.52
CA TYR A 98 -4.96 -5.20 8.50
C TYR A 98 -6.40 -5.73 8.53
N CYS A 99 -6.97 -5.98 7.37
CA CYS A 99 -8.25 -6.64 7.23
C CYS A 99 -8.34 -7.40 5.90
N ASN A 100 -9.35 -8.23 5.76
CA ASN A 100 -9.70 -8.88 4.51
C ASN A 100 -10.46 -7.91 3.59
N SER A 101 -10.81 -8.38 2.40
CA SER A 101 -11.54 -7.60 1.40
C SER A 101 -13.02 -7.35 1.79
N GLU A 102 -13.56 -8.09 2.75
CA GLU A 102 -14.94 -8.01 3.20
C GLU A 102 -15.30 -6.59 3.68
N PHE A 103 -16.42 -6.06 3.17
CA PHE A 103 -16.82 -4.69 3.45
C PHE A 103 -17.11 -4.43 4.92
N GLU A 104 -17.76 -5.36 5.61
CA GLU A 104 -18.06 -5.23 7.05
C GLU A 104 -16.79 -5.12 7.89
N GLU A 105 -15.75 -5.88 7.57
CA GLU A 105 -14.47 -5.81 8.28
C GLU A 105 -13.79 -4.46 8.07
N LYS A 106 -13.84 -3.93 6.84
CA LYS A 106 -13.37 -2.57 6.53
C LYS A 106 -14.10 -1.52 7.37
N LEU A 107 -15.43 -1.66 7.54
CA LEU A 107 -16.24 -0.74 8.36
C LEU A 107 -15.86 -0.81 9.85
N GLU A 108 -15.58 -2.00 10.38
CA GLU A 108 -15.11 -2.15 11.77
C GLU A 108 -13.77 -1.43 11.97
N VAL A 109 -12.84 -1.61 11.06
CA VAL A 109 -11.55 -0.91 11.09
C VAL A 109 -11.73 0.61 11.03
N LEU A 110 -12.62 1.10 10.17
CA LEU A 110 -12.89 2.55 10.07
C LEU A 110 -13.47 3.10 11.37
N ARG A 111 -14.42 2.39 12.02
CA ARG A 111 -14.96 2.78 13.34
C ARG A 111 -13.85 2.87 14.39
N GLU A 112 -12.95 1.89 14.43
CA GLU A 112 -11.82 1.91 15.37
C GLU A 112 -10.90 3.11 15.12
N LEU A 113 -10.58 3.41 13.86
CA LEU A 113 -9.73 4.54 13.50
C LEU A 113 -10.39 5.89 13.87
N GLU A 114 -11.71 6.03 13.67
CA GLU A 114 -12.45 7.23 14.10
C GLU A 114 -12.42 7.42 15.63
N ILE A 115 -12.64 6.35 16.41
CA ILE A 115 -12.55 6.40 17.87
C ILE A 115 -11.17 6.88 18.33
N ARG A 116 -10.11 6.57 17.59
CA ARG A 116 -8.75 7.05 17.85
C ARG A 116 -8.50 8.50 17.39
N GLY A 117 -9.51 9.15 16.81
CA GLY A 117 -9.42 10.53 16.33
C GLY A 117 -8.67 10.68 15.01
N ILE A 118 -8.63 9.63 14.20
CA ILE A 118 -8.05 9.68 12.86
C ILE A 118 -9.09 10.27 11.91
N GLU A 119 -8.70 11.32 11.18
CA GLU A 119 -9.57 12.05 10.27
C GLU A 119 -9.42 11.58 8.81
N VAL A 120 -8.27 11.01 8.47
CA VAL A 120 -7.95 10.54 7.11
C VAL A 120 -7.31 9.16 7.16
N CYS A 121 -7.78 8.27 6.32
CA CYS A 121 -7.26 6.92 6.15
C CYS A 121 -6.94 6.64 4.68
N PHE A 122 -5.78 6.03 4.44
CA PHE A 122 -5.43 5.46 3.14
C PHE A 122 -5.71 3.96 3.17
N SER A 123 -6.45 3.47 2.17
CA SER A 123 -6.76 2.06 1.98
C SER A 123 -5.98 1.50 0.79
N LEU A 124 -5.35 0.35 0.95
CA LEU A 124 -4.82 -0.42 -0.19
C LEU A 124 -5.93 -1.09 -1.00
N PHE A 125 -7.05 -1.39 -0.37
CA PHE A 125 -8.22 -1.85 -1.10
C PHE A 125 -8.81 -0.71 -1.92
N LEU A 126 -9.20 -1.01 -3.13
CA LEU A 126 -10.12 -0.18 -3.86
C LEU A 126 -11.52 -0.32 -3.25
N LEU A 127 -12.28 0.73 -3.31
CA LEU A 127 -13.67 0.75 -2.87
C LEU A 127 -14.56 0.85 -4.10
N SER A 128 -15.61 0.06 -4.15
CA SER A 128 -16.64 0.26 -5.16
C SER A 128 -17.36 1.58 -4.94
N PRO A 129 -17.98 2.17 -5.96
CA PRO A 129 -18.76 3.42 -5.81
C PRO A 129 -19.86 3.34 -4.73
N LYS A 130 -20.42 2.15 -4.51
CA LYS A 130 -21.42 1.92 -3.44
C LYS A 130 -20.79 1.97 -2.04
N GLU A 131 -19.62 1.35 -1.87
CA GLU A 131 -18.87 1.38 -0.62
C GLU A 131 -18.40 2.78 -0.28
N GLU A 132 -17.87 3.51 -1.28
CA GLU A 132 -17.46 4.92 -1.09
C GLU A 132 -18.64 5.80 -0.66
N ALA A 133 -19.79 5.67 -1.32
CA ALA A 133 -20.99 6.41 -0.97
C ALA A 133 -21.44 6.10 0.46
N TYR A 134 -21.48 4.83 0.84
CA TYR A 134 -21.84 4.41 2.19
C TYR A 134 -20.88 4.97 3.25
N ILE A 135 -19.57 4.86 3.04
CA ILE A 135 -18.56 5.39 3.96
C ILE A 135 -18.72 6.90 4.10
N LYS A 136 -18.87 7.62 3.00
CA LYS A 136 -19.06 9.08 3.00
C LYS A 136 -20.30 9.55 3.76
N GLU A 137 -21.37 8.76 3.74
CA GLU A 137 -22.61 9.06 4.44
C GLU A 137 -22.55 8.77 5.95
N HIS A 138 -21.86 7.69 6.35
CA HIS A 138 -21.93 7.14 7.70
C HIS A 138 -20.68 7.40 8.55
N PHE A 139 -19.56 7.84 7.96
CA PHE A 139 -18.30 8.08 8.65
C PHE A 139 -17.82 9.51 8.47
N ARG A 140 -17.11 10.02 9.46
CA ARG A 140 -16.42 11.33 9.37
C ARG A 140 -15.01 11.19 8.81
N ILE A 141 -14.39 10.02 9.00
CA ILE A 141 -13.07 9.72 8.47
C ILE A 141 -13.12 9.71 6.94
N LYS A 142 -12.24 10.48 6.33
CA LYS A 142 -12.11 10.51 4.87
C LYS A 142 -11.21 9.33 4.44
N VAL A 143 -11.69 8.51 3.54
CA VAL A 143 -10.94 7.37 3.01
C VAL A 143 -10.46 7.68 1.61
N CYS A 144 -9.22 7.39 1.33
CA CYS A 144 -8.61 7.50 0.01
C CYS A 144 -7.85 6.21 -0.34
N HIS A 145 -7.60 5.99 -1.61
CA HIS A 145 -6.88 4.83 -2.15
C HIS A 145 -5.98 5.25 -3.32
N MET A 146 -5.23 4.30 -3.91
CA MET A 146 -4.25 4.59 -4.96
C MET A 146 -4.82 5.35 -6.16
N GLN A 147 -6.11 5.18 -6.46
CA GLN A 147 -6.79 5.80 -7.61
C GLN A 147 -7.55 7.08 -7.24
N SER A 148 -7.55 7.48 -5.96
CA SER A 148 -8.20 8.72 -5.53
C SER A 148 -7.58 9.94 -6.21
N PRO A 149 -8.40 10.90 -6.70
CA PRO A 149 -7.91 12.07 -7.45
C PRO A 149 -6.87 12.89 -6.69
N GLU A 150 -6.98 12.96 -5.38
CA GLU A 150 -6.08 13.70 -4.49
C GLU A 150 -4.65 13.16 -4.53
N MET A 151 -4.48 11.88 -4.86
CA MET A 151 -3.15 11.24 -4.97
C MET A 151 -2.39 11.72 -6.21
N ARG A 152 -3.09 12.21 -7.24
CA ARG A 152 -2.53 12.66 -8.52
C ARG A 152 -1.62 11.61 -9.18
N LEU A 153 -2.00 10.35 -9.04
CA LEU A 153 -1.31 9.20 -9.60
C LEU A 153 -2.11 8.65 -10.78
N ASN A 154 -1.58 8.75 -11.99
CA ASN A 154 -2.17 8.12 -13.18
C ASN A 154 -1.86 6.62 -13.19
N ILE A 155 -2.26 5.90 -12.14
CA ILE A 155 -1.76 4.54 -11.90
C ILE A 155 -2.31 3.54 -12.92
N ILE A 156 -3.57 3.70 -13.35
CA ILE A 156 -4.18 2.81 -14.35
C ILE A 156 -3.46 2.95 -15.70
N GLU A 157 -3.39 4.17 -16.21
CA GLU A 157 -2.77 4.46 -17.52
C GLU A 157 -1.29 4.03 -17.55
N LYS A 158 -0.55 4.31 -16.48
CA LYS A 158 0.86 3.92 -16.37
C LYS A 158 1.04 2.41 -16.27
N ASN A 159 0.19 1.69 -15.54
CA ASN A 159 0.28 0.23 -15.49
C ASN A 159 -0.01 -0.37 -16.87
N GLU A 160 -1.05 0.11 -17.57
CA GLU A 160 -1.39 -0.36 -18.92
C GLU A 160 -0.26 -0.10 -19.91
N SER A 161 0.24 1.13 -19.99
CA SER A 161 1.30 1.50 -20.94
C SER A 161 2.62 0.79 -20.66
N SER A 162 3.03 0.67 -19.40
CA SER A 162 4.30 0.01 -19.04
C SER A 162 4.28 -1.48 -19.38
N VAL A 163 3.15 -2.16 -19.16
CA VAL A 163 3.03 -3.58 -19.53
C VAL A 163 2.99 -3.73 -21.05
N TYR A 164 2.28 -2.84 -21.76
CA TYR A 164 2.31 -2.82 -23.22
C TYR A 164 3.75 -2.72 -23.75
N GLU A 165 4.54 -1.76 -23.26
CA GLU A 165 5.94 -1.56 -23.64
C GLU A 165 6.80 -2.79 -23.31
N ALA A 166 6.60 -3.40 -22.16
CA ALA A 166 7.32 -4.60 -21.73
C ALA A 166 7.07 -5.80 -22.66
N VAL A 167 5.83 -6.02 -23.08
CA VAL A 167 5.48 -7.08 -24.04
C VAL A 167 6.06 -6.78 -25.41
N CYS A 168 6.03 -5.50 -25.86
CA CYS A 168 6.69 -5.09 -27.09
C CYS A 168 8.20 -5.34 -27.02
N TYR A 169 8.84 -5.10 -25.88
CA TYR A 169 10.26 -5.40 -25.69
C TYR A 169 10.56 -6.90 -25.83
N LEU A 170 9.76 -7.77 -25.22
CA LEU A 170 9.91 -9.22 -25.40
C LEU A 170 9.76 -9.64 -26.88
N ALA A 171 8.81 -9.04 -27.59
CA ALA A 171 8.63 -9.29 -29.00
C ALA A 171 9.83 -8.81 -29.85
N GLN A 172 10.46 -7.69 -29.52
CA GLN A 172 11.68 -7.20 -30.15
C GLN A 172 12.86 -8.14 -29.94
N LEU A 173 12.90 -8.89 -28.83
CA LEU A 173 13.87 -9.95 -28.57
C LEU A 173 13.59 -11.24 -29.38
N GLY A 174 12.51 -11.26 -30.15
CA GLY A 174 12.15 -12.39 -31.03
C GLY A 174 11.09 -13.33 -30.45
N HIS A 175 10.58 -13.06 -29.27
CA HIS A 175 9.50 -13.86 -28.68
C HIS A 175 8.19 -13.61 -29.44
N LYS A 176 7.57 -14.68 -29.92
CA LYS A 176 6.26 -14.65 -30.61
C LYS A 176 5.16 -15.27 -29.77
N ARG A 177 5.53 -16.22 -28.90
CA ARG A 177 4.63 -16.92 -28.02
C ARG A 177 4.92 -16.50 -26.58
N ILE A 178 4.16 -15.54 -26.08
CA ILE A 178 4.34 -14.94 -24.77
C ILE A 178 3.13 -15.27 -23.90
N GLY A 179 3.36 -15.93 -22.78
CA GLY A 179 2.31 -16.18 -21.77
C GLY A 179 2.21 -15.05 -20.78
N GLY A 180 1.05 -14.92 -20.14
CA GLY A 180 0.79 -13.92 -19.11
C GLY A 180 0.09 -14.51 -17.89
N ILE A 181 0.53 -14.15 -16.69
CA ILE A 181 -0.12 -14.51 -15.41
C ILE A 181 -0.60 -13.23 -14.74
N PHE A 182 -1.90 -13.16 -14.43
CA PHE A 182 -2.55 -11.96 -13.90
C PHE A 182 -3.39 -12.30 -12.67
N CYS A 183 -3.46 -11.35 -11.73
CA CYS A 183 -4.45 -11.37 -10.67
C CYS A 183 -5.75 -10.74 -11.18
N ILE A 184 -6.88 -11.35 -10.86
CA ILE A 184 -8.22 -10.81 -11.16
C ILE A 184 -8.70 -10.07 -9.93
N ASP A 185 -9.14 -8.83 -10.16
CA ASP A 185 -9.83 -8.00 -9.21
C ASP A 185 -11.32 -7.92 -9.61
N GLU A 186 -12.20 -7.84 -8.62
CA GLU A 186 -13.64 -7.65 -8.85
C GLU A 186 -13.99 -6.23 -9.34
N ILE A 187 -13.05 -5.27 -9.14
CA ILE A 187 -13.23 -3.88 -9.57
C ILE A 187 -12.71 -3.72 -10.99
N GLU A 188 -13.62 -3.43 -11.92
CA GLU A 188 -13.40 -3.42 -13.36
C GLU A 188 -12.27 -2.47 -13.82
N ASP A 189 -12.10 -1.33 -13.15
CA ASP A 189 -11.07 -0.33 -13.45
C ASP A 189 -9.86 -0.40 -12.49
N SER A 190 -9.56 -1.57 -11.95
CA SER A 190 -8.40 -1.72 -11.07
C SER A 190 -7.06 -1.59 -11.83
N PHE A 191 -6.03 -1.16 -11.11
CA PHE A 191 -4.66 -1.13 -11.66
C PHE A 191 -4.12 -2.54 -11.97
N LEU A 192 -4.67 -3.59 -11.35
CA LEU A 192 -4.32 -4.99 -11.66
C LEU A 192 -4.88 -5.39 -13.02
N LEU A 193 -6.14 -5.07 -13.30
CA LEU A 193 -6.73 -5.30 -14.62
C LEU A 193 -6.10 -4.43 -15.71
N ALA A 194 -5.62 -3.23 -15.37
CA ALA A 194 -4.86 -2.41 -16.30
C ALA A 194 -3.59 -3.11 -16.81
N ARG A 195 -2.89 -3.87 -15.95
CA ARG A 195 -1.75 -4.70 -16.39
C ARG A 195 -2.16 -5.74 -17.42
N LYS A 196 -3.28 -6.44 -17.19
CA LYS A 196 -3.82 -7.42 -18.15
C LYS A 196 -4.25 -6.74 -19.46
N ARG A 197 -4.92 -5.57 -19.41
CA ARG A 197 -5.28 -4.82 -20.62
C ARG A 197 -4.06 -4.43 -21.44
N GLY A 198 -2.99 -3.92 -20.80
CA GLY A 198 -1.74 -3.58 -21.48
C GLY A 198 -1.12 -4.77 -22.19
N PHE A 199 -1.10 -5.93 -21.55
CA PHE A 199 -0.63 -7.18 -22.15
C PHE A 199 -1.45 -7.58 -23.38
N LEU A 200 -2.78 -7.70 -23.24
CA LEU A 200 -3.68 -8.10 -24.32
C LEU A 200 -3.63 -7.13 -25.51
N LYS A 201 -3.53 -5.84 -25.22
CA LYS A 201 -3.37 -4.80 -26.24
C LYS A 201 -2.08 -4.98 -27.05
N ALA A 202 -0.96 -5.27 -26.39
CA ALA A 202 0.29 -5.55 -27.07
C ALA A 202 0.19 -6.81 -27.94
N VAL A 203 -0.31 -7.92 -27.36
CA VAL A 203 -0.50 -9.20 -28.08
C VAL A 203 -1.31 -9.01 -29.36
N SER A 204 -2.41 -8.25 -29.29
CA SER A 204 -3.26 -7.98 -30.43
C SER A 204 -2.60 -7.06 -31.48
N GLN A 205 -1.96 -5.96 -31.05
CA GLN A 205 -1.45 -4.92 -31.98
C GLN A 205 -0.18 -5.32 -32.71
N ILE A 206 0.66 -6.18 -32.14
CA ILE A 206 1.92 -6.63 -32.75
C ILE A 206 1.84 -8.07 -33.28
N ASN A 207 0.64 -8.62 -33.44
CA ASN A 207 0.38 -9.94 -34.00
C ASN A 207 1.17 -11.08 -33.32
N LEU A 208 1.21 -11.10 -32.00
CA LEU A 208 1.67 -12.24 -31.23
C LEU A 208 0.64 -13.36 -31.23
N ASP A 209 1.06 -14.53 -30.77
CA ASP A 209 0.17 -15.66 -30.59
C ASP A 209 -0.95 -15.32 -29.61
N GLN A 210 -2.21 -15.40 -30.06
CA GLN A 210 -3.41 -15.04 -29.28
C GLN A 210 -4.08 -16.26 -28.64
N ASP A 211 -3.33 -17.34 -28.42
CA ASP A 211 -3.84 -18.52 -27.76
C ASP A 211 -4.19 -18.21 -26.29
N GLU A 212 -5.50 -18.28 -25.97
CA GLU A 212 -6.00 -18.01 -24.62
C GLU A 212 -5.44 -18.94 -23.55
N SER A 213 -4.97 -20.13 -23.94
CA SER A 213 -4.32 -21.06 -23.02
C SER A 213 -3.01 -20.53 -22.42
N LEU A 214 -2.43 -19.48 -23.02
CA LEU A 214 -1.27 -18.77 -22.51
C LEU A 214 -1.58 -17.79 -21.37
N ILE A 215 -2.86 -17.57 -21.09
CA ILE A 215 -3.28 -16.60 -20.07
C ILE A 215 -3.71 -17.30 -18.79
N GLY A 216 -2.88 -17.13 -17.75
CA GLY A 216 -3.18 -17.61 -16.41
C GLY A 216 -3.86 -16.53 -15.56
N GLN A 217 -4.80 -16.95 -14.72
CA GLN A 217 -5.56 -16.06 -13.86
C GLN A 217 -5.50 -16.58 -12.42
N LEU A 218 -5.10 -15.69 -11.53
CA LEU A 218 -5.08 -15.90 -10.08
C LEU A 218 -6.24 -15.15 -9.46
N HIS A 219 -6.88 -15.73 -8.47
CA HIS A 219 -7.99 -15.13 -7.73
C HIS A 219 -7.59 -14.93 -6.27
N GLY A 220 -7.89 -13.76 -5.72
CA GLY A 220 -7.67 -13.45 -4.30
C GLY A 220 -6.20 -13.45 -3.89
N GLU A 221 -5.92 -13.94 -2.70
CA GLU A 221 -4.57 -14.06 -2.16
C GLU A 221 -3.75 -15.06 -2.98
N CYS A 222 -2.60 -14.62 -3.49
CA CYS A 222 -1.74 -15.45 -4.35
C CYS A 222 -0.94 -16.44 -3.52
N GLU A 223 -1.61 -17.48 -3.02
CA GLU A 223 -0.94 -18.61 -2.39
C GLU A 223 -0.12 -19.40 -3.41
N LYS A 224 1.01 -19.94 -2.96
CA LYS A 224 1.95 -20.68 -3.79
C LYS A 224 1.28 -21.79 -4.61
N ASP A 225 0.38 -22.56 -4.01
CA ASP A 225 -0.29 -23.67 -4.69
C ASP A 225 -1.22 -23.18 -5.81
N SER A 226 -1.80 -21.99 -5.68
CA SER A 226 -2.59 -21.38 -6.75
C SER A 226 -1.72 -20.93 -7.92
N VAL A 227 -0.52 -20.40 -7.67
CA VAL A 227 0.46 -20.03 -8.71
C VAL A 227 0.91 -21.28 -9.48
N ILE A 228 1.25 -22.35 -8.78
CA ILE A 228 1.64 -23.63 -9.40
C ILE A 228 0.52 -24.17 -10.29
N SER A 229 -0.70 -24.21 -9.78
CA SER A 229 -1.85 -24.69 -10.57
C SER A 229 -2.09 -23.89 -11.85
N VAL A 230 -1.81 -22.57 -11.82
CA VAL A 230 -1.94 -21.71 -13.00
C VAL A 230 -0.82 -21.95 -14.00
N ILE A 231 0.44 -22.03 -13.53
CA ILE A 231 1.57 -22.24 -14.43
C ILE A 231 1.52 -23.61 -15.13
N GLU A 232 1.07 -24.66 -14.46
CA GLU A 232 0.90 -25.99 -15.04
C GLU A 232 -0.10 -26.02 -16.20
N LYS A 233 -1.12 -25.16 -16.18
CA LYS A 233 -2.08 -25.02 -17.29
C LYS A 233 -1.47 -24.31 -18.49
N ILE A 234 -0.54 -23.38 -18.29
CA ILE A 234 0.15 -22.64 -19.36
C ILE A 234 1.27 -23.51 -19.96
N PHE A 235 1.96 -24.33 -19.13
CA PHE A 235 3.11 -25.14 -19.53
C PHE A 235 2.68 -26.49 -20.09
N VAL A 236 2.05 -26.46 -21.28
CA VAL A 236 1.72 -27.69 -22.01
C VAL A 236 2.89 -28.03 -22.94
N PRO A 237 3.50 -29.26 -22.85
CA PRO A 237 4.73 -29.61 -23.57
C PRO A 237 4.70 -29.37 -25.09
N GLN A 238 3.54 -29.50 -25.71
CA GLN A 238 3.35 -29.29 -27.16
C GLN A 238 3.25 -27.81 -27.56
N ASN A 239 3.15 -26.90 -26.58
CA ASN A 239 2.77 -25.51 -26.85
C ASN A 239 3.35 -24.53 -25.82
N LEU A 240 4.63 -24.72 -25.46
CA LEU A 240 5.29 -23.91 -24.46
C LEU A 240 5.44 -22.43 -24.87
N PRO A 241 5.20 -21.46 -23.97
CA PRO A 241 5.62 -20.09 -24.21
C PRO A 241 7.14 -19.98 -24.20
N THR A 242 7.69 -19.07 -25.01
CA THR A 242 9.12 -18.73 -24.97
C THR A 242 9.44 -17.60 -24.02
N ALA A 243 8.42 -16.86 -23.58
CA ALA A 243 8.50 -15.85 -22.53
C ALA A 243 7.23 -15.84 -21.70
N LEU A 244 7.38 -15.39 -20.44
CA LEU A 244 6.27 -15.18 -19.52
C LEU A 244 6.31 -13.76 -18.94
N PHE A 245 5.16 -13.11 -18.91
CA PHE A 245 4.93 -11.91 -18.12
C PHE A 245 4.13 -12.28 -16.87
N CYS A 246 4.65 -11.92 -15.70
CA CYS A 246 3.95 -12.09 -14.42
C CYS A 246 3.55 -10.73 -13.86
N TYR A 247 2.32 -10.61 -13.38
CA TYR A 247 1.78 -9.34 -12.90
C TYR A 247 2.51 -8.75 -11.67
N SER A 248 3.29 -9.57 -10.95
CA SER A 248 4.10 -9.12 -9.81
C SER A 248 5.41 -9.92 -9.71
N ASP A 249 6.41 -9.32 -9.06
CA ASP A 249 7.71 -9.96 -8.86
C ASP A 249 7.62 -11.21 -7.99
N GLU A 250 6.78 -11.22 -6.97
CA GLU A 250 6.63 -12.39 -6.09
C GLU A 250 6.09 -13.60 -6.85
N VAL A 251 5.06 -13.39 -7.67
CA VAL A 251 4.53 -14.45 -8.54
C VAL A 251 5.60 -14.92 -9.53
N ALA A 252 6.35 -13.98 -10.11
CA ALA A 252 7.42 -14.34 -11.04
C ALA A 252 8.51 -15.19 -10.38
N ILE A 253 8.88 -14.92 -9.14
CA ILE A 253 9.88 -15.69 -8.39
C ILE A 253 9.39 -17.13 -8.14
N GLU A 254 8.11 -17.31 -7.78
CA GLU A 254 7.51 -18.64 -7.64
C GLU A 254 7.48 -19.38 -8.99
N VAL A 255 7.09 -18.69 -10.06
CA VAL A 255 7.09 -19.22 -11.44
C VAL A 255 8.49 -19.64 -11.87
N MET A 256 9.51 -18.79 -11.65
CA MET A 256 10.91 -19.13 -11.96
C MET A 256 11.37 -20.37 -11.19
N SER A 257 11.04 -20.46 -9.90
CA SER A 257 11.37 -21.61 -9.06
C SER A 257 10.75 -22.89 -9.62
N TRP A 258 9.49 -22.82 -10.07
CA TRP A 258 8.80 -23.97 -10.67
C TRP A 258 9.42 -24.35 -12.01
N ILE A 259 9.66 -23.40 -12.94
CA ILE A 259 10.27 -23.60 -14.25
C ILE A 259 11.61 -24.33 -14.13
N MET A 260 12.48 -23.84 -13.23
CA MET A 260 13.80 -24.45 -13.01
C MET A 260 13.70 -25.88 -12.44
N LYS A 261 12.71 -26.18 -11.59
CA LYS A 261 12.45 -27.52 -11.07
C LYS A 261 11.96 -28.49 -12.17
N GLN A 262 11.32 -27.97 -13.23
CA GLN A 262 10.96 -28.76 -14.40
C GLN A 262 12.13 -28.98 -15.36
N GLY A 263 13.33 -28.46 -15.05
CA GLY A 263 14.54 -28.63 -15.84
C GLY A 263 14.75 -27.60 -16.95
N TYR A 264 13.90 -26.57 -17.04
CA TYR A 264 14.08 -25.48 -18.01
C TYR A 264 15.02 -24.41 -17.46
N ARG A 265 15.77 -23.80 -18.37
CA ARG A 265 16.73 -22.72 -18.07
C ARG A 265 16.11 -21.35 -18.34
N ILE A 266 16.43 -20.40 -17.47
CA ILE A 266 16.04 -19.01 -17.60
C ILE A 266 17.32 -18.19 -17.78
N PRO A 267 17.48 -17.41 -18.86
CA PRO A 267 16.49 -17.11 -19.91
C PRO A 267 16.57 -18.03 -21.15
N GLU A 268 17.49 -19.01 -21.23
CA GLU A 268 17.83 -19.73 -22.45
C GLU A 268 16.66 -20.50 -23.07
N ASP A 269 15.82 -21.11 -22.25
CA ASP A 269 14.65 -21.84 -22.72
C ASP A 269 13.37 -21.00 -22.61
N ILE A 270 13.26 -20.18 -21.54
CA ILE A 270 12.09 -19.33 -21.26
C ILE A 270 12.55 -18.02 -20.60
N SER A 271 12.19 -16.89 -21.17
CA SER A 271 12.38 -15.58 -20.54
C SER A 271 11.26 -15.26 -19.55
N VAL A 272 11.59 -14.64 -18.41
CA VAL A 272 10.59 -14.20 -17.42
C VAL A 272 10.74 -12.70 -17.18
N LEU A 273 9.63 -11.98 -17.26
CA LEU A 273 9.52 -10.55 -16.99
C LEU A 273 8.34 -10.28 -16.07
N SER A 274 8.49 -9.34 -15.16
CA SER A 274 7.47 -9.07 -14.15
C SER A 274 7.24 -7.57 -13.91
N PHE A 275 6.53 -7.28 -12.84
CA PHE A 275 6.17 -5.94 -12.42
C PHE A 275 6.39 -5.79 -10.92
N ASP A 276 6.84 -4.66 -10.46
CA ASP A 276 6.95 -4.01 -9.15
C ASP A 276 8.36 -3.43 -8.91
N GLY A 277 9.44 -4.12 -9.30
CA GLY A 277 10.82 -3.69 -9.09
C GLY A 277 11.26 -3.82 -7.63
N ILE A 278 10.83 -4.90 -6.95
CA ILE A 278 11.24 -5.13 -5.55
C ILE A 278 12.75 -5.45 -5.48
N PRO A 279 13.44 -5.08 -4.38
CA PRO A 279 14.87 -5.35 -4.25
C PRO A 279 15.25 -6.82 -4.33
N PHE A 280 14.30 -7.73 -4.02
CA PHE A 280 14.54 -9.16 -4.05
C PHE A 280 14.64 -9.70 -5.49
N ALA A 281 14.03 -9.04 -6.47
CA ALA A 281 14.12 -9.40 -7.89
C ALA A 281 15.58 -9.49 -8.39
N GLY A 282 16.44 -8.59 -7.93
CA GLY A 282 17.87 -8.59 -8.26
C GLY A 282 18.72 -9.58 -7.44
N ARG A 283 18.14 -10.30 -6.47
CA ARG A 283 18.86 -11.21 -5.57
C ARG A 283 18.60 -12.69 -5.84
N VAL A 284 17.60 -13.01 -6.65
CA VAL A 284 17.35 -14.38 -7.11
C VAL A 284 18.33 -14.77 -8.21
N THR A 285 18.48 -16.06 -8.47
CA THR A 285 19.37 -16.57 -9.51
C THR A 285 18.58 -17.46 -10.47
N PRO A 286 18.52 -17.13 -11.78
CA PRO A 286 18.99 -15.85 -12.37
C PRO A 286 18.21 -14.64 -11.84
N SER A 287 18.79 -13.42 -11.98
CA SER A 287 18.09 -12.20 -11.57
C SER A 287 16.84 -11.97 -12.42
N LEU A 288 15.76 -11.55 -11.78
CA LEU A 288 14.48 -11.30 -12.43
C LEU A 288 14.46 -9.92 -13.09
N SER A 289 14.12 -9.89 -14.39
CA SER A 289 13.80 -8.66 -15.10
C SER A 289 12.40 -8.18 -14.71
N THR A 290 12.27 -6.90 -14.37
CA THR A 290 11.00 -6.35 -13.85
C THR A 290 10.79 -4.90 -14.23
N ILE A 291 9.53 -4.49 -14.34
CA ILE A 291 9.11 -3.10 -14.46
C ILE A 291 9.14 -2.48 -13.07
N SER A 292 10.03 -1.51 -12.85
CA SER A 292 10.17 -0.87 -11.54
C SER A 292 9.11 0.21 -11.32
N GLN A 293 8.37 0.11 -10.20
CA GLN A 293 7.45 1.15 -9.75
C GLN A 293 8.19 2.25 -8.99
N PRO A 294 7.80 3.53 -9.15
CA PRO A 294 8.39 4.63 -8.40
C PRO A 294 7.77 4.71 -6.98
N ILE A 295 8.02 3.69 -6.14
CA ILE A 295 7.33 3.48 -4.85
C ILE A 295 7.50 4.68 -3.91
N GLU A 296 8.72 5.25 -3.84
CA GLU A 296 8.99 6.44 -3.02
C GLU A 296 8.14 7.64 -3.47
N TYR A 297 8.05 7.87 -4.78
CA TYR A 297 7.23 8.92 -5.34
C TYR A 297 5.74 8.69 -5.08
N GLN A 298 5.26 7.45 -5.23
CA GLN A 298 3.88 7.08 -4.89
C GLN A 298 3.57 7.39 -3.42
N ALA A 299 4.43 6.96 -2.49
CA ALA A 299 4.27 7.24 -1.06
C ALA A 299 4.21 8.74 -0.76
N LYS A 300 5.06 9.54 -1.42
CA LYS A 300 5.06 10.99 -1.28
C LYS A 300 3.76 11.64 -1.76
N CYS A 301 3.22 11.15 -2.88
CA CYS A 301 1.94 11.62 -3.40
C CYS A 301 0.79 11.24 -2.48
N ILE A 302 0.78 10.02 -1.96
CA ILE A 302 -0.25 9.54 -1.02
C ILE A 302 -0.26 10.40 0.24
N ILE A 303 0.88 10.59 0.90
CA ILE A 303 0.93 11.44 2.11
C ILE A 303 0.46 12.87 1.82
N LYS A 304 0.87 13.47 0.70
CA LYS A 304 0.40 14.80 0.32
C LYS A 304 -1.11 14.84 0.09
N GLY A 305 -1.66 13.85 -0.59
CA GLY A 305 -3.11 13.74 -0.82
C GLY A 305 -3.89 13.56 0.48
N MET A 306 -3.40 12.71 1.40
CA MET A 306 -4.01 12.55 2.73
C MET A 306 -4.02 13.85 3.53
N LEU A 307 -2.91 14.59 3.53
CA LEU A 307 -2.82 15.87 4.24
C LEU A 307 -3.73 16.94 3.61
N TYR A 308 -3.84 16.98 2.28
CA TYR A 308 -4.79 17.84 1.59
C TYR A 308 -6.25 17.55 1.98
N LEU A 309 -6.59 16.28 2.16
CA LEU A 309 -7.92 15.87 2.64
C LEU A 309 -8.18 16.25 4.09
N GLN A 310 -7.14 16.45 4.91
CA GLN A 310 -7.26 16.79 6.33
C GLN A 310 -7.53 18.29 6.56
N ASP A 311 -7.10 19.15 5.63
CA ASP A 311 -7.34 20.60 5.65
C ASP A 311 -8.76 20.94 5.23
#